data_20ed1528c05ff694f624448a24c5f8ae
#
_entry.id   20ed1528c05ff694f624448a24c5f8ae
#
_cell.length_a   1.000
_cell.length_b   1.000
_cell.length_c   1.000
_cell.angle_alpha   90.00
_cell.angle_beta   90.00
_cell.angle_gamma   90.00
#
_symmetry.space_group_name_H-M   'P 1'
#
loop_
_entity.id
_entity.type
_entity.pdbx_description
1 polymer ?
#
loop_
_entity_poly.entity_id
_entity_poly.type
_entity_poly.pdbx_seq_one_letter_code
_entity_poly.pdbx_strand_id
1 'polypeptide(L)'
;KSFINDNKWDVPVYSATKDENIVGYWYIQDDLAWIKYFQDCLTWNIDWSIGYVFYRKWRFSLSEKVIPLILFKDYEDKIDKNYLRYLLQISAKERWFSYSNKAWKWKIHDIVIPFPINSKWELDITIQANIAAKYRKIDEIKEELEYSFGNIKNLQIFL
;
A
#
# COMPACT_ATOMS: atom_id res chain seq x y z
N LYS A 1 -6.93 -4.05 -22.39
CA LYS A 1 -5.76 -4.93 -22.60
C LYS A 1 -5.00 -4.62 -23.89
N SER A 2 -5.68 -4.38 -25.03
CA SER A 2 -5.01 -4.02 -26.30
C SER A 2 -4.13 -2.78 -26.16
N PHE A 3 -4.65 -1.69 -25.61
CA PHE A 3 -3.90 -0.43 -25.39
C PHE A 3 -2.58 -0.65 -24.65
N ILE A 4 -2.59 -1.45 -23.58
CA ILE A 4 -1.38 -1.74 -22.80
C ILE A 4 -0.37 -2.57 -23.60
N ASN A 5 -0.84 -3.51 -24.43
CA ASN A 5 0.04 -4.32 -25.27
C ASN A 5 0.74 -3.49 -26.34
N ASP A 6 0.06 -2.46 -26.87
CA ASP A 6 0.59 -1.58 -27.93
C ASP A 6 1.58 -0.53 -27.37
N ASN A 7 1.54 -0.26 -26.04
CA ASN A 7 2.32 0.77 -25.37
C ASN A 7 3.16 0.20 -24.20
N LYS A 8 3.80 -0.94 -24.41
CA LYS A 8 4.66 -1.61 -23.42
C LYS A 8 5.96 -0.84 -23.20
N TRP A 9 6.22 -0.43 -21.96
CA TRP A 9 7.50 0.14 -21.53
C TRP A 9 7.69 0.07 -20.01
N ASP A 10 8.44 1.02 -19.43
CA ASP A 10 9.05 0.90 -18.12
C ASP A 10 8.18 1.38 -16.95
N VAL A 11 7.05 2.04 -17.21
CA VAL A 11 6.18 2.56 -16.14
C VAL A 11 5.15 1.50 -15.74
N PRO A 12 5.21 0.98 -14.50
CA PRO A 12 4.28 -0.05 -14.05
C PRO A 12 2.86 0.50 -13.87
N VAL A 13 1.86 -0.30 -14.22
CA VAL A 13 0.44 -0.05 -13.94
C VAL A 13 0.01 -0.99 -12.82
N TYR A 14 -0.11 -0.45 -11.61
CA TYR A 14 -0.51 -1.26 -10.47
C TYR A 14 -2.01 -1.49 -10.45
N SER A 15 -2.40 -2.72 -10.14
CA SER A 15 -3.76 -3.10 -9.84
C SER A 15 -3.86 -3.62 -8.41
N ALA A 16 -5.08 -3.92 -7.95
CA ALA A 16 -5.31 -4.42 -6.61
C ALA A 16 -4.72 -5.84 -6.44
N THR A 17 -3.69 -5.96 -5.62
CA THR A 17 -3.00 -7.20 -5.24
C THR A 17 -2.82 -7.24 -3.72
N LYS A 18 -2.45 -8.39 -3.18
CA LYS A 18 -2.05 -8.54 -1.77
C LYS A 18 -0.54 -8.34 -1.57
N ASP A 19 0.22 -8.45 -2.65
CA ASP A 19 1.67 -8.34 -2.67
C ASP A 19 2.07 -7.05 -3.38
N GLU A 20 2.90 -6.24 -2.71
CA GLU A 20 3.36 -4.95 -3.23
C GLU A 20 4.31 -5.09 -4.44
N ASN A 21 4.97 -6.23 -4.60
CA ASN A 21 5.90 -6.51 -5.69
C ASN A 21 5.19 -6.90 -7.00
N ILE A 22 3.91 -7.26 -6.91
CA ILE A 22 3.13 -7.62 -8.09
C ILE A 22 2.59 -6.35 -8.75
N VAL A 23 3.00 -6.11 -10.00
CA VAL A 23 2.52 -4.98 -10.80
C VAL A 23 1.03 -5.10 -11.13
N GLY A 24 0.51 -6.31 -11.25
CA GLY A 24 -0.93 -6.57 -11.38
C GLY A 24 -1.49 -6.45 -12.79
N TYR A 25 -1.16 -5.40 -13.54
CA TYR A 25 -1.51 -5.32 -14.96
C TYR A 25 -0.29 -5.51 -15.85
N TRP A 26 0.45 -4.43 -16.13
CA TRP A 26 1.53 -4.44 -17.11
C TRP A 26 2.40 -3.18 -16.94
N TYR A 27 3.29 -2.96 -17.91
CA TYR A 27 4.10 -1.75 -18.03
C TYR A 27 3.66 -0.95 -19.24
N ILE A 28 3.67 0.37 -19.17
CA ILE A 28 3.28 1.29 -20.23
C ILE A 28 4.38 2.31 -20.49
N GLN A 29 4.28 2.97 -21.64
CA GLN A 29 5.12 4.12 -21.99
C GLN A 29 4.89 5.29 -21.02
N ASP A 30 5.94 6.04 -20.75
CA ASP A 30 5.80 7.30 -20.01
C ASP A 30 5.16 8.39 -20.88
N ASP A 31 4.56 9.37 -20.22
CA ASP A 31 3.95 10.56 -20.84
C ASP A 31 2.88 10.31 -21.91
N LEU A 32 2.20 9.18 -21.83
CA LEU A 32 1.03 8.93 -22.66
C LEU A 32 -0.09 9.94 -22.32
N ALA A 33 -0.68 10.57 -23.34
CA ALA A 33 -1.83 11.44 -23.18
C ALA A 33 -2.96 10.69 -22.45
N TRP A 34 -3.78 11.42 -21.66
CA TRP A 34 -4.90 10.90 -20.84
C TRP A 34 -4.58 9.87 -19.76
N ILE A 35 -3.32 9.44 -19.61
CA ILE A 35 -2.89 8.59 -18.49
C ILE A 35 -2.45 9.46 -17.32
N LYS A 36 -2.91 9.12 -16.12
CA LYS A 36 -2.45 9.76 -14.89
C LYS A 36 -1.26 8.97 -14.33
N TYR A 37 -0.17 9.67 -14.11
CA TYR A 37 1.03 9.14 -13.48
C TYR A 37 1.14 9.68 -12.06
N PHE A 38 1.70 8.86 -11.19
CA PHE A 38 1.92 9.16 -9.78
C PHE A 38 3.35 8.80 -9.40
N GLN A 39 3.84 9.39 -8.34
CA GLN A 39 5.14 9.11 -7.78
C GLN A 39 5.13 9.46 -6.29
N ASP A 40 5.92 8.73 -5.50
CA ASP A 40 6.19 9.01 -4.09
C ASP A 40 4.92 9.19 -3.24
N CYS A 41 3.94 8.33 -3.44
CA CYS A 41 2.69 8.37 -2.68
C CYS A 41 2.23 6.98 -2.26
N LEU A 42 1.24 6.94 -1.37
CA LEU A 42 0.56 5.71 -1.00
C LEU A 42 -0.49 5.35 -2.05
N THR A 43 -0.78 4.06 -2.15
CA THR A 43 -1.86 3.52 -2.97
C THR A 43 -2.76 2.65 -2.10
N TRP A 44 -4.07 2.76 -2.29
CA TRP A 44 -5.08 2.01 -1.55
C TRP A 44 -5.94 1.16 -2.49
N ASN A 45 -6.01 -0.14 -2.22
CA ASN A 45 -6.88 -1.04 -2.95
C ASN A 45 -8.34 -0.86 -2.49
N ILE A 46 -9.21 -0.42 -3.39
CA ILE A 46 -10.64 -0.18 -3.13
C ILE A 46 -11.55 -1.31 -3.63
N ASP A 47 -11.06 -2.14 -4.55
CA ASP A 47 -11.73 -3.33 -5.06
C ASP A 47 -10.69 -4.45 -5.22
N TRP A 48 -11.06 -5.72 -4.99
CA TRP A 48 -10.13 -6.84 -4.85
C TRP A 48 -9.00 -6.55 -3.83
N SER A 49 -8.61 -7.51 -3.03
CA SER A 49 -7.58 -7.25 -1.99
C SER A 49 -7.79 -5.93 -1.23
N ILE A 50 -9.05 -5.66 -0.84
CA ILE A 50 -9.48 -4.37 -0.29
C ILE A 50 -8.75 -4.09 1.02
N GLY A 51 -8.37 -2.83 1.22
CA GLY A 51 -7.71 -2.37 2.44
C GLY A 51 -6.19 -2.56 2.46
N TYR A 52 -5.61 -3.18 1.43
CA TYR A 52 -4.16 -3.18 1.28
C TYR A 52 -3.70 -1.79 0.84
N VAL A 53 -2.68 -1.28 1.55
CA VAL A 53 -2.06 0.02 1.28
C VAL A 53 -0.58 -0.19 1.03
N PHE A 54 -0.07 0.38 -0.06
CA PHE A 54 1.33 0.25 -0.43
C PHE A 54 1.97 1.62 -0.63
N TYR A 55 3.25 1.76 -0.28
CA TYR A 55 4.04 2.94 -0.59
C TYR A 55 4.77 2.72 -1.91
N ARG A 56 4.51 3.59 -2.90
CA ARG A 56 5.11 3.55 -4.23
C ARG A 56 6.04 4.74 -4.42
N LYS A 57 7.32 4.47 -4.39
CA LYS A 57 8.35 5.50 -4.47
C LYS A 57 8.59 6.02 -5.90
N TRP A 58 8.63 5.09 -6.85
CA TRP A 58 8.96 5.39 -8.24
C TRP A 58 7.71 5.75 -9.04
N ARG A 59 7.90 6.28 -10.26
CA ARG A 59 6.84 6.67 -11.17
C ARG A 59 6.00 5.45 -11.58
N PHE A 60 4.68 5.59 -11.55
CA PHE A 60 3.71 4.52 -11.84
C PHE A 60 2.37 5.09 -12.31
N SER A 61 1.51 4.21 -12.82
CA SER A 61 0.10 4.46 -13.06
C SER A 61 -0.78 3.45 -12.31
N LEU A 62 -2.09 3.64 -12.31
CA LEU A 62 -3.04 2.84 -11.54
C LEU A 62 -4.20 2.38 -12.41
N SER A 63 -4.73 1.18 -12.08
CA SER A 63 -6.03 0.74 -12.53
C SER A 63 -7.15 1.39 -11.72
N GLU A 64 -8.38 1.27 -12.18
CA GLU A 64 -9.59 1.74 -11.50
C GLU A 64 -9.85 1.10 -10.12
N LYS A 65 -9.15 0.00 -9.81
CA LYS A 65 -9.28 -0.74 -8.55
C LYS A 65 -8.42 -0.21 -7.41
N VAL A 66 -7.57 0.76 -7.72
CA VAL A 66 -6.60 1.34 -6.79
C VAL A 66 -6.69 2.85 -6.86
N ILE A 67 -6.67 3.51 -5.72
CA ILE A 67 -6.61 4.97 -5.64
C ILE A 67 -5.27 5.45 -5.07
N PRO A 68 -4.74 6.58 -5.52
CA PRO A 68 -3.60 7.22 -4.91
C PRO A 68 -4.04 7.97 -3.64
N LEU A 69 -3.20 7.95 -2.62
CA LEU A 69 -3.31 8.80 -1.44
C LEU A 69 -2.10 9.73 -1.42
N ILE A 70 -2.35 10.97 -1.77
CA ILE A 70 -1.33 12.01 -1.91
C ILE A 70 -1.41 12.92 -0.70
N LEU A 71 -0.31 13.11 0.00
CA LEU A 71 -0.24 14.07 1.10
C LEU A 71 -0.34 15.50 0.57
N PHE A 72 -0.97 16.37 1.34
CA PHE A 72 -0.87 17.80 1.08
C PHE A 72 0.57 18.26 1.30
N LYS A 73 1.04 19.20 0.50
CA LYS A 73 2.41 19.71 0.50
C LYS A 73 2.91 20.11 1.89
N ASP A 74 2.05 20.71 2.70
CA ASP A 74 2.38 21.16 4.07
C ASP A 74 2.64 20.01 5.06
N TYR A 75 2.37 18.77 4.66
CA TYR A 75 2.51 17.57 5.48
C TYR A 75 3.54 16.57 4.93
N GLU A 76 4.09 16.79 3.74
CA GLU A 76 5.04 15.87 3.10
C GLU A 76 6.27 15.60 3.97
N ASP A 77 6.79 16.62 4.63
CA ASP A 77 7.96 16.54 5.51
C ASP A 77 7.62 16.17 6.97
N LYS A 78 6.34 16.08 7.29
CA LYS A 78 5.86 15.87 8.67
C LYS A 78 5.25 14.49 8.90
N ILE A 79 4.96 13.78 7.83
CA ILE A 79 4.32 12.46 7.89
C ILE A 79 5.21 11.40 7.25
N ASP A 80 5.58 10.40 8.04
CA ASP A 80 6.22 9.20 7.53
C ASP A 80 5.20 8.33 6.78
N LYS A 81 5.42 8.12 5.48
CA LYS A 81 4.49 7.38 4.61
C LYS A 81 4.37 5.91 5.00
N ASN A 82 5.43 5.29 5.55
CA ASN A 82 5.33 3.90 6.03
C ASN A 82 4.50 3.82 7.31
N TYR A 83 4.65 4.77 8.23
CA TYR A 83 3.80 4.88 9.41
C TYR A 83 2.32 4.99 9.00
N LEU A 84 2.00 5.93 8.12
CA LEU A 84 0.64 6.11 7.62
C LEU A 84 0.12 4.86 6.91
N ARG A 85 0.94 4.19 6.10
CA ARG A 85 0.60 2.92 5.44
C ARG A 85 0.13 1.87 6.45
N TYR A 86 0.90 1.64 7.50
CA TYR A 86 0.56 0.62 8.50
C TYR A 86 -0.73 0.95 9.25
N LEU A 87 -0.92 2.19 9.67
CA LEU A 87 -2.13 2.58 10.38
C LEU A 87 -3.38 2.51 9.50
N LEU A 88 -3.28 2.87 8.23
CA LEU A 88 -4.38 2.73 7.28
C LEU A 88 -4.74 1.26 7.06
N GLN A 89 -3.77 0.35 6.99
CA GLN A 89 -4.03 -1.09 6.88
C GLN A 89 -4.69 -1.66 8.14
N ILE A 90 -4.28 -1.22 9.33
CA ILE A 90 -4.90 -1.60 10.59
C ILE A 90 -6.35 -1.12 10.61
N SER A 91 -6.57 0.17 10.33
CA SER A 91 -7.91 0.75 10.28
C SER A 91 -8.82 0.08 9.25
N ALA A 92 -8.26 -0.36 8.12
CA ALA A 92 -9.01 -1.10 7.11
C ALA A 92 -9.50 -2.46 7.63
N LYS A 93 -8.66 -3.17 8.39
CA LYS A 93 -9.03 -4.44 9.04
C LYS A 93 -10.10 -4.22 10.11
N GLU A 94 -9.95 -3.22 10.96
CA GLU A 94 -10.91 -2.89 12.03
C GLU A 94 -12.28 -2.50 11.47
N ARG A 95 -12.34 -1.88 10.30
CA ARG A 95 -13.59 -1.52 9.63
C ARG A 95 -14.19 -2.65 8.80
N TRP A 96 -13.59 -3.85 8.82
CA TRP A 96 -14.07 -5.04 8.11
C TRP A 96 -14.30 -4.79 6.62
N PHE A 97 -13.44 -4.01 5.97
CA PHE A 97 -13.52 -3.82 4.53
C PHE A 97 -13.33 -5.16 3.81
N SER A 98 -14.26 -5.44 2.90
CA SER A 98 -14.36 -6.72 2.20
C SER A 98 -15.04 -6.54 0.84
N TYR A 99 -15.21 -7.61 0.10
CA TYR A 99 -15.93 -7.57 -1.18
C TYR A 99 -17.37 -7.03 -1.03
N SER A 100 -18.06 -7.39 0.05
CA SER A 100 -19.41 -6.88 0.36
C SER A 100 -19.41 -5.52 1.06
N ASN A 101 -18.27 -5.09 1.59
CA ASN A 101 -18.09 -3.81 2.27
C ASN A 101 -16.87 -3.07 1.69
N LYS A 102 -16.96 -2.63 0.45
CA LYS A 102 -15.86 -1.99 -0.28
C LYS A 102 -15.39 -0.69 0.39
N ALA A 103 -14.09 -0.44 0.31
CA ALA A 103 -13.44 0.77 0.83
C ALA A 103 -13.64 1.96 -0.15
N TRP A 104 -14.88 2.37 -0.37
CA TRP A 104 -15.19 3.54 -1.19
C TRP A 104 -14.59 4.83 -0.60
N LYS A 105 -14.28 5.81 -1.43
CA LYS A 105 -13.64 7.08 -1.03
C LYS A 105 -14.31 7.73 0.19
N TRP A 106 -15.63 7.76 0.26
CA TRP A 106 -16.38 8.35 1.37
C TRP A 106 -16.20 7.58 2.69
N LYS A 107 -16.00 6.26 2.66
CA LYS A 107 -15.71 5.46 3.87
C LYS A 107 -14.27 5.63 4.37
N ILE A 108 -13.33 5.89 3.46
CA ILE A 108 -11.92 6.16 3.79
C ILE A 108 -11.80 7.54 4.43
N HIS A 109 -12.60 8.49 4.01
CA HIS A 109 -12.57 9.86 4.51
C HIS A 109 -12.79 9.97 6.02
N ASP A 110 -13.54 9.05 6.60
CA ASP A 110 -13.85 9.02 8.04
C ASP A 110 -12.82 8.25 8.89
N ILE A 111 -11.70 7.85 8.30
CA ILE A 111 -10.63 7.18 9.04
C ILE A 111 -9.83 8.22 9.79
N VAL A 112 -9.81 8.10 11.11
CA VAL A 112 -8.99 8.92 11.99
C VAL A 112 -7.68 8.20 12.29
N ILE A 113 -6.56 8.83 11.98
CA ILE A 113 -5.22 8.30 12.21
C ILE A 113 -4.57 9.10 13.35
N PRO A 114 -4.17 8.44 14.45
CA PRO A 114 -3.42 9.10 15.50
C PRO A 114 -1.99 9.37 15.04
N PHE A 115 -1.50 10.57 15.30
CA PHE A 115 -0.11 10.95 15.03
C PHE A 115 0.60 11.33 16.33
N PRO A 116 1.83 10.84 16.57
CA PRO A 116 2.64 11.29 17.69
C PRO A 116 3.06 12.75 17.49
N ILE A 117 3.06 13.48 18.57
CA ILE A 117 3.49 14.88 18.63
C ILE A 117 4.68 15.03 19.58
N ASN A 118 5.55 15.98 19.30
CA ASN A 118 6.67 16.34 20.14
C ASN A 118 6.26 17.31 21.28
N SER A 119 7.19 17.72 22.13
CA SER A 119 6.96 18.65 23.21
C SER A 119 6.52 20.06 22.79
N LYS A 120 6.65 20.40 21.50
CA LYS A 120 6.20 21.64 20.90
C LYS A 120 4.82 21.54 20.23
N TRP A 121 4.13 20.41 20.42
CA TRP A 121 2.82 20.13 19.78
C TRP A 121 2.88 20.01 18.24
N GLU A 122 4.06 19.67 17.69
CA GLU A 122 4.25 19.41 16.27
C GLU A 122 4.29 17.90 15.99
N LEU A 123 3.95 17.48 14.79
CA LEU A 123 4.05 16.09 14.37
C LEU A 123 5.49 15.57 14.50
N ASP A 124 5.68 14.47 15.22
CA ASP A 124 7.00 13.87 15.43
C ASP A 124 7.29 12.77 14.42
N ILE A 125 7.93 13.14 13.32
CA ILE A 125 8.30 12.21 12.24
C ILE A 125 9.29 11.14 12.71
N THR A 126 10.13 11.43 13.71
CA THR A 126 11.11 10.47 14.24
C THR A 126 10.41 9.34 14.98
N ILE A 127 9.44 9.67 15.82
CA ILE A 127 8.63 8.65 16.50
C ILE A 127 7.80 7.87 15.49
N GLN A 128 7.22 8.52 14.48
CA GLN A 128 6.50 7.84 13.38
C GLN A 128 7.38 6.81 12.69
N ALA A 129 8.58 7.20 12.27
CA ALA A 129 9.54 6.31 11.60
C ALA A 129 9.95 5.12 12.48
N ASN A 130 10.18 5.34 13.79
CA ASN A 130 10.48 4.28 14.73
C ASN A 130 9.34 3.28 14.89
N ILE A 131 8.09 3.75 14.92
CA ILE A 131 6.92 2.88 14.96
C ILE A 131 6.79 2.11 13.64
N ALA A 132 6.96 2.74 12.50
CA ALA A 132 6.94 2.09 11.20
C ALA A 132 7.99 0.98 11.09
N ALA A 133 9.20 1.21 11.61
CA ALA A 133 10.26 0.21 11.65
C ALA A 133 9.87 -1.02 12.49
N LYS A 134 9.16 -0.84 13.61
CA LYS A 134 8.66 -1.95 14.43
C LYS A 134 7.60 -2.77 13.67
N TYR A 135 6.67 -2.13 12.97
CA TYR A 135 5.68 -2.83 12.15
C TYR A 135 6.33 -3.62 11.03
N ARG A 136 7.32 -3.04 10.34
CA ARG A 136 8.08 -3.76 9.32
C ARG A 136 8.75 -5.01 9.88
N LYS A 137 9.37 -4.91 11.07
CA LYS A 137 9.98 -6.08 11.71
C LYS A 137 8.96 -7.18 12.07
N ILE A 138 7.75 -6.79 12.44
CA ILE A 138 6.65 -7.74 12.67
C ILE A 138 6.27 -8.44 11.36
N ASP A 139 6.19 -7.72 10.24
CA ASP A 139 5.85 -8.32 8.95
C ASP A 139 6.94 -9.28 8.48
N GLU A 140 8.24 -8.91 8.62
CA GLU A 140 9.38 -9.80 8.35
C GLU A 140 9.28 -11.12 9.15
N ILE A 141 8.98 -11.03 10.45
CA ILE A 141 8.83 -12.21 11.32
C ILE A 141 7.65 -13.08 10.87
N LYS A 142 6.53 -12.48 10.46
CA LYS A 142 5.39 -13.24 9.94
C LYS A 142 5.75 -13.99 8.66
N GLU A 143 6.44 -13.36 7.72
CA GLU A 143 6.89 -13.99 6.48
C GLU A 143 7.85 -15.17 6.76
N GLU A 144 8.81 -14.98 7.68
CA GLU A 144 9.71 -16.06 8.13
C GLU A 144 8.95 -17.24 8.74
N LEU A 145 7.92 -16.96 9.54
CA LEU A 145 7.08 -17.99 10.15
C LEU A 145 6.24 -18.71 9.10
N GLU A 146 5.59 -17.98 8.17
CA GLU A 146 4.79 -18.58 7.09
C GLU A 146 5.66 -19.49 6.21
N TYR A 147 6.88 -19.05 5.86
CA TYR A 147 7.85 -19.85 5.12
C TYR A 147 8.22 -21.13 5.90
N SER A 148 8.51 -21.02 7.17
CA SER A 148 8.88 -22.14 8.05
C SER A 148 7.74 -23.15 8.19
N PHE A 149 6.51 -22.69 8.40
CA PHE A 149 5.32 -23.55 8.44
C PHE A 149 5.04 -24.22 7.09
N GLY A 150 5.25 -23.52 5.97
CA GLY A 150 5.15 -24.10 4.63
C GLY A 150 6.12 -25.27 4.44
N ASN A 151 7.36 -25.11 4.89
CA ASN A 151 8.36 -26.17 4.82
C ASN A 151 7.99 -27.38 5.71
N ILE A 152 7.48 -27.17 6.91
CA ILE A 152 7.03 -28.23 7.82
C ILE A 152 5.87 -29.06 7.19
N LYS A 153 4.91 -28.40 6.55
CA LYS A 153 3.80 -29.07 5.87
C LYS A 153 4.27 -29.95 4.73
N ASN A 154 5.38 -29.61 4.08
CA ASN A 154 5.95 -30.37 2.97
C ASN A 154 6.86 -31.52 3.44
N LEU A 155 7.17 -31.63 4.73
CA LEU A 155 7.87 -32.79 5.28
C LEU A 155 6.89 -33.97 5.29
N GLN A 156 7.04 -34.86 4.31
CA GLN A 156 6.38 -36.18 4.34
C GLN A 156 7.03 -36.99 5.47
N ILE A 157 6.29 -37.24 6.53
CA ILE A 157 6.68 -38.21 7.55
C ILE A 157 6.44 -39.58 6.93
N PHE A 158 7.48 -40.23 6.44
CA PHE A 158 7.44 -41.64 6.09
C PHE A 158 7.48 -42.43 7.44
N LEU A 159 6.33 -42.92 7.86
CA LEU A 159 6.18 -43.93 8.92
C LEU A 159 6.23 -45.31 8.32
#